data_c20f13537270962e45be0a320d22f187
#
_entry.id   c20f13537270962e45be0a320d22f187
#
_cell.length_a   1.000
_cell.length_b   1.000
_cell.length_c   1.000
_cell.angle_alpha   90.00
_cell.angle_beta   90.00
_cell.angle_gamma   90.00
#
_symmetry.space_group_name_H-M   'P 1'
#
loop_
_entity.id
_entity.type
_entity.pdbx_description
1 polymer ?
#
loop_
_entity_poly.entity_id
_entity_poly.type
_entity_poly.pdbx_seq_one_letter_code
_entity_poly.pdbx_strand_id
1 'polypeptide(L)'
;MGQGSIWLPWYAWLALFFGAMPDLSSFGVLIVINIFSGSIPQFSGPPPLESLPDWLFLCYDISHSYVTAFIVISVVYRFRKDVAFAMLGWPFHILLDFPFHPKEYFPTKLFYPITDFYFDGISWSNPYIWLPNVTGIIILFIWRYRSNE
;
A
#
# COMPACT_ATOMS: atom_id res chain seq x y z
N MET A 1 30.26 18.80 -15.86
CA MET A 1 29.36 17.61 -15.83
C MET A 1 28.93 17.46 -14.38
N GLY A 2 27.70 17.87 -14.04
CA GLY A 2 27.19 17.78 -12.68
C GLY A 2 26.91 16.32 -12.34
N GLN A 3 27.48 15.82 -11.27
CA GLN A 3 27.08 14.54 -10.66
C GLN A 3 25.62 14.68 -10.27
N GLY A 4 24.72 14.05 -11.03
CA GLY A 4 23.32 13.96 -10.66
C GLY A 4 23.24 13.25 -9.31
N SER A 5 22.77 13.96 -8.29
CA SER A 5 22.59 13.36 -6.96
C SER A 5 21.66 12.14 -7.10
N ILE A 6 22.11 11.01 -6.58
CA ILE A 6 21.40 9.72 -6.53
C ILE A 6 20.12 9.84 -5.66
N TRP A 7 19.95 10.96 -4.95
CA TRP A 7 18.88 11.19 -4.00
C TRP A 7 17.56 11.51 -4.73
N LEU A 8 16.53 10.73 -4.42
CA LEU A 8 15.18 11.05 -4.83
C LEU A 8 14.79 12.42 -4.25
N PRO A 9 14.12 13.28 -5.02
CA PRO A 9 13.60 14.52 -4.49
C PRO A 9 12.57 14.25 -3.38
N TRP A 10 12.43 15.18 -2.43
CA TRP A 10 11.60 15.01 -1.23
C TRP A 10 10.16 14.59 -1.53
N TYR A 11 9.57 15.08 -2.62
CA TYR A 11 8.23 14.70 -3.04
C TYR A 11 8.11 13.23 -3.48
N ALA A 12 9.19 12.63 -3.99
CA ALA A 12 9.19 11.21 -4.33
C ALA A 12 9.19 10.35 -3.06
N TRP A 13 9.90 10.75 -2.01
CA TRP A 13 9.83 10.09 -0.70
C TRP A 13 8.43 10.19 -0.09
N LEU A 14 7.77 11.37 -0.23
CA LEU A 14 6.39 11.51 0.19
C LEU A 14 5.43 10.63 -0.62
N ALA A 15 5.62 10.53 -1.94
CA ALA A 15 4.78 9.66 -2.76
C ALA A 15 4.93 8.18 -2.38
N LEU A 16 6.15 7.73 -2.09
CA LEU A 16 6.42 6.39 -1.57
C LEU A 16 5.76 6.17 -0.20
N PHE A 17 5.88 7.16 0.70
CA PHE A 17 5.24 7.10 2.01
C PHE A 17 3.71 6.96 1.89
N PHE A 18 3.07 7.80 1.08
CA PHE A 18 1.63 7.74 0.86
C PHE A 18 1.21 6.48 0.10
N GLY A 19 2.07 5.94 -0.77
CA GLY A 19 1.85 4.65 -1.41
C GLY A 19 1.91 3.47 -0.44
N ALA A 20 2.71 3.55 0.63
CA ALA A 20 2.77 2.51 1.66
C ALA A 20 1.78 2.74 2.81
N MET A 21 1.22 3.95 2.94
CA MET A 21 0.41 4.36 4.08
C MET A 21 -0.84 3.48 4.31
N PRO A 22 -1.57 3.00 3.29
CA PRO A 22 -2.71 2.12 3.51
C PRO A 22 -2.35 0.88 4.33
N ASP A 23 -1.29 0.18 3.95
CA ASP A 23 -0.80 -0.99 4.68
C ASP A 23 -0.21 -0.64 6.04
N LEU A 24 0.53 0.47 6.11
CA LEU A 24 1.13 0.92 7.37
C LEU A 24 0.08 1.29 8.41
N SER A 25 -1.06 1.85 7.99
CA SER A 25 -2.15 2.25 8.90
C SER A 25 -2.99 1.08 9.39
N SER A 26 -2.91 -0.08 8.75
CA SER A 26 -3.60 -1.32 9.12
C SER A 26 -2.60 -2.36 9.65
N PHE A 27 -1.98 -3.11 8.77
CA PHE A 27 -1.03 -4.17 9.13
C PHE A 27 0.23 -3.65 9.83
N GLY A 28 0.73 -2.46 9.46
CA GLY A 28 1.87 -1.84 10.12
C GLY A 28 1.61 -1.60 11.60
N VAL A 29 0.43 -1.10 11.95
CA VAL A 29 0.01 -0.90 13.35
C VAL A 29 -0.10 -2.24 14.07
N LEU A 30 -0.67 -3.27 13.44
CA LEU A 30 -0.75 -4.62 14.01
C LEU A 30 0.64 -5.18 14.32
N ILE A 31 1.58 -5.05 13.39
CA ILE A 31 2.97 -5.52 13.57
C ILE A 31 3.61 -4.82 14.77
N VAL A 32 3.46 -3.50 14.88
CA VAL A 32 3.99 -2.72 16.01
C VAL A 32 3.39 -3.20 17.33
N ILE A 33 2.06 -3.37 17.40
CA ILE A 33 1.38 -3.88 18.61
C ILE A 33 1.92 -5.26 18.97
N ASN A 34 2.07 -6.18 18.02
CA ASN A 34 2.58 -7.52 18.26
C ASN A 34 4.02 -7.53 18.79
N ILE A 35 4.89 -6.68 18.22
CA ILE A 35 6.27 -6.54 18.72
C ILE A 35 6.28 -6.08 20.19
N PHE A 36 5.49 -5.05 20.54
CA PHE A 36 5.42 -4.55 21.93
C PHE A 36 4.74 -5.53 22.89
N SER A 37 3.86 -6.40 22.40
CA SER A 37 3.22 -7.46 23.20
C SER A 37 4.09 -8.72 23.34
N GLY A 38 5.30 -8.74 22.77
CA GLY A 38 6.18 -9.90 22.79
C GLY A 38 5.73 -11.04 21.87
N SER A 39 4.75 -10.80 21.00
CA SER A 39 4.26 -11.76 20.03
C SER A 39 5.11 -11.66 18.76
N ILE A 40 5.90 -12.68 18.47
CA ILE A 40 6.69 -12.70 17.24
C ILE A 40 5.75 -13.05 16.08
N PRO A 41 5.67 -12.20 15.01
CA PRO A 41 4.90 -12.52 13.82
C PRO A 41 5.34 -13.88 13.25
N GLN A 42 4.41 -14.80 13.07
CA GLN A 42 4.71 -16.07 12.40
C GLN A 42 4.73 -15.82 10.89
N PHE A 43 5.89 -16.05 10.27
CA PHE A 43 6.06 -15.90 8.81
C PHE A 43 5.66 -17.16 8.02
N SER A 44 4.87 -18.05 8.62
CA SER A 44 4.41 -19.30 8.00
C SER A 44 3.23 -19.13 7.03
N GLY A 45 2.82 -17.91 6.74
CA GLY A 45 1.69 -17.57 5.89
C GLY A 45 0.80 -16.48 6.50
N PRO A 46 -0.27 -16.05 5.80
CA PRO A 46 -1.21 -15.08 6.34
C PRO A 46 -1.93 -15.68 7.57
N PRO A 47 -2.11 -14.89 8.65
CA PRO A 47 -2.80 -15.36 9.86
C PRO A 47 -4.29 -15.64 9.57
N PRO A 48 -4.91 -16.61 10.27
CA PRO A 48 -6.35 -16.84 10.15
C PRO A 48 -7.15 -15.58 10.49
N LEU A 49 -8.20 -15.27 9.70
CA LEU A 49 -8.99 -14.05 9.90
C LEU A 49 -9.60 -13.95 11.30
N GLU A 50 -10.00 -15.09 11.89
CA GLU A 50 -10.59 -15.16 13.23
C GLU A 50 -9.60 -14.77 14.35
N SER A 51 -8.30 -14.81 14.07
CA SER A 51 -7.26 -14.38 15.02
C SER A 51 -6.95 -12.89 14.96
N LEU A 52 -7.51 -12.18 13.98
CA LEU A 52 -7.25 -10.77 13.76
C LEU A 52 -8.25 -9.89 14.50
N PRO A 53 -7.84 -8.75 15.05
CA PRO A 53 -8.75 -7.86 15.78
C PRO A 53 -9.68 -7.11 14.81
N ASP A 54 -10.93 -6.85 15.23
CA ASP A 54 -11.96 -6.17 14.42
C ASP A 54 -11.52 -4.78 13.90
N TRP A 55 -10.76 -4.04 14.71
CA TRP A 55 -10.26 -2.72 14.29
C TRP A 55 -9.38 -2.77 13.04
N LEU A 56 -8.68 -3.89 12.81
CA LEU A 56 -7.82 -4.06 11.64
C LEU A 56 -8.63 -4.04 10.34
N PHE A 57 -9.78 -4.72 10.32
CA PHE A 57 -10.67 -4.73 9.16
C PHE A 57 -11.23 -3.33 8.86
N LEU A 58 -11.62 -2.60 9.92
CA LEU A 58 -12.10 -1.23 9.78
C LEU A 58 -11.00 -0.30 9.25
N CYS A 59 -9.78 -0.38 9.80
CA CYS A 59 -8.65 0.41 9.34
C CYS A 59 -8.29 0.09 7.89
N TYR A 60 -8.33 -1.19 7.52
CA TYR A 60 -8.10 -1.63 6.15
C TYR A 60 -9.15 -1.05 5.20
N ASP A 61 -10.44 -1.23 5.49
CA ASP A 61 -11.55 -0.71 4.65
C ASP A 61 -11.47 0.81 4.46
N ILE A 62 -11.13 1.57 5.50
CA ILE A 62 -10.96 3.03 5.44
C ILE A 62 -9.74 3.40 4.59
N SER A 63 -8.60 2.75 4.84
CA SER A 63 -7.34 3.12 4.17
C SER A 63 -7.27 2.65 2.72
N HIS A 64 -8.01 1.60 2.34
CA HIS A 64 -8.09 1.08 0.98
C HIS A 64 -9.33 1.55 0.21
N SER A 65 -9.93 2.68 0.63
CA SER A 65 -11.06 3.31 -0.05
C SER A 65 -10.65 4.54 -0.85
N TYR A 66 -11.07 4.61 -2.11
CA TYR A 66 -10.96 5.83 -2.92
C TYR A 66 -11.75 6.99 -2.34
N VAL A 67 -12.91 6.73 -1.70
CA VAL A 67 -13.71 7.77 -1.06
C VAL A 67 -12.89 8.48 0.00
N THR A 68 -12.28 7.72 0.90
CA THR A 68 -11.41 8.26 1.95
C THR A 68 -10.20 8.97 1.36
N ALA A 69 -9.49 8.32 0.41
CA ALA A 69 -8.31 8.88 -0.21
C ALA A 69 -8.60 10.24 -0.87
N PHE A 70 -9.62 10.32 -1.70
CA PHE A 70 -9.92 11.56 -2.42
C PHE A 70 -10.51 12.66 -1.54
N ILE A 71 -11.26 12.33 -0.48
CA ILE A 71 -11.67 13.33 0.51
C ILE A 71 -10.45 13.96 1.17
N VAL A 72 -9.53 13.14 1.70
CA VAL A 72 -8.34 13.63 2.39
C VAL A 72 -7.43 14.43 1.44
N ILE A 73 -7.19 13.90 0.23
CA ILE A 73 -6.39 14.59 -0.80
C ILE A 73 -7.02 15.94 -1.16
N SER A 74 -8.33 16.01 -1.31
CA SER A 74 -9.04 17.26 -1.65
C SER A 74 -8.91 18.30 -0.55
N VAL A 75 -8.98 17.90 0.71
CA VAL A 75 -8.75 18.77 1.87
C VAL A 75 -7.32 19.29 1.87
N VAL A 76 -6.33 18.40 1.71
CA VAL A 76 -4.90 18.79 1.68
C VAL A 76 -4.61 19.68 0.46
N TYR A 77 -5.19 19.40 -0.69
CA TYR A 77 -5.03 20.19 -1.91
C TYR A 77 -5.41 21.67 -1.72
N ARG A 78 -6.39 21.94 -0.85
CA ARG A 78 -6.83 23.31 -0.55
C ARG A 78 -5.73 24.14 0.11
N PHE A 79 -4.79 23.49 0.83
CA PHE A 79 -3.73 24.15 1.59
C PHE A 79 -2.32 23.90 1.01
N ARG A 80 -2.05 22.69 0.52
CA ARG A 80 -0.72 22.22 0.09
C ARG A 80 -0.82 21.35 -1.17
N LYS A 81 -0.84 22.01 -2.32
CA LYS A 81 -0.95 21.34 -3.64
C LYS A 81 0.21 20.38 -3.92
N ASP A 82 1.41 20.74 -3.52
CA ASP A 82 2.63 19.94 -3.64
C ASP A 82 2.54 18.61 -2.88
N VAL A 83 2.02 18.66 -1.63
CA VAL A 83 1.79 17.46 -0.81
C VAL A 83 0.64 16.63 -1.39
N ALA A 84 -0.47 17.27 -1.75
CA ALA A 84 -1.62 16.57 -2.35
C ALA A 84 -1.24 15.83 -3.63
N PHE A 85 -0.33 16.38 -4.43
CA PHE A 85 0.20 15.68 -5.61
C PHE A 85 0.97 14.42 -5.23
N ALA A 86 1.83 14.49 -4.21
CA ALA A 86 2.53 13.31 -3.70
C ALA A 86 1.57 12.26 -3.10
N MET A 87 0.45 12.71 -2.50
CA MET A 87 -0.58 11.82 -1.96
C MET A 87 -1.30 10.97 -3.02
N LEU A 88 -1.14 11.27 -4.31
CA LEU A 88 -1.64 10.39 -5.39
C LEU A 88 -1.00 8.99 -5.36
N GLY A 89 0.11 8.81 -4.65
CA GLY A 89 0.64 7.49 -4.32
C GLY A 89 -0.37 6.60 -3.60
N TRP A 90 -1.26 7.17 -2.78
CA TRP A 90 -2.30 6.45 -2.05
C TRP A 90 -3.36 5.81 -2.98
N PRO A 91 -4.13 6.56 -3.80
CA PRO A 91 -5.07 5.92 -4.73
C PRO A 91 -4.37 5.04 -5.77
N PHE A 92 -3.11 5.30 -6.09
CA PHE A 92 -2.32 4.43 -6.96
C PHE A 92 -2.02 3.07 -6.30
N HIS A 93 -1.70 3.06 -5.00
CA HIS A 93 -1.58 1.80 -4.23
C HIS A 93 -2.88 1.00 -4.28
N ILE A 94 -4.03 1.64 -3.97
CA ILE A 94 -5.34 0.99 -4.01
C ILE A 94 -5.63 0.38 -5.39
N LEU A 95 -5.27 1.09 -6.47
CA LEU A 95 -5.43 0.61 -7.84
C LEU A 95 -4.63 -0.66 -8.10
N LEU A 96 -3.39 -0.71 -7.62
CA LEU A 96 -2.52 -1.87 -7.79
C LEU A 96 -2.99 -3.05 -6.94
N ASP A 97 -3.54 -2.78 -5.78
CA ASP A 97 -3.94 -3.78 -4.80
C ASP A 97 -5.28 -4.45 -5.16
N PHE A 98 -6.20 -3.69 -5.73
CA PHE A 98 -7.56 -4.11 -6.04
C PHE A 98 -7.68 -5.45 -6.79
N PRO A 99 -6.89 -5.77 -7.83
CA PRO A 99 -6.98 -7.05 -8.53
C PRO A 99 -6.29 -8.21 -7.80
N PHE A 100 -5.56 -7.95 -6.70
CA PHE A 100 -4.72 -8.94 -6.03
C PHE A 100 -5.19 -9.34 -4.63
N HIS A 101 -6.40 -8.90 -4.24
CA HIS A 101 -7.07 -9.32 -3.02
C HIS A 101 -8.28 -10.21 -3.33
N PRO A 102 -8.26 -11.50 -2.90
CA PRO A 102 -9.40 -12.39 -3.04
C PRO A 102 -10.47 -12.07 -1.98
N LYS A 103 -11.70 -12.44 -2.27
CA LYS A 103 -12.84 -12.22 -1.34
C LYS A 103 -12.67 -12.91 0.01
N GLU A 104 -11.90 -14.00 0.05
CA GLU A 104 -11.67 -14.78 1.26
C GLU A 104 -10.68 -14.11 2.22
N TYR A 105 -9.89 -13.12 1.74
CA TYR A 105 -8.85 -12.49 2.55
C TYR A 105 -8.66 -11.03 2.20
N PHE A 106 -9.20 -10.14 3.03
CA PHE A 106 -9.13 -8.68 2.89
C PHE A 106 -9.55 -8.14 1.51
N PRO A 107 -10.79 -8.39 1.05
CA PRO A 107 -11.26 -7.82 -0.21
C PRO A 107 -11.21 -6.29 -0.18
N THR A 108 -10.59 -5.68 -1.20
CA THR A 108 -10.46 -4.23 -1.29
C THR A 108 -11.79 -3.59 -1.69
N LYS A 109 -12.45 -2.91 -0.75
CA LYS A 109 -13.73 -2.22 -0.95
C LYS A 109 -13.51 -0.79 -1.45
N LEU A 110 -13.42 -0.62 -2.77
CA LEU A 110 -13.02 0.66 -3.40
C LEU A 110 -13.80 1.88 -2.94
N PHE A 111 -15.08 1.73 -2.61
CA PHE A 111 -15.96 2.85 -2.32
C PHE A 111 -16.54 2.83 -0.91
N TYR A 112 -15.87 2.16 0.02
CA TYR A 112 -16.26 2.17 1.42
C TYR A 112 -16.28 3.60 1.99
N PRO A 113 -17.23 4.04 2.82
CA PRO A 113 -18.39 3.30 3.34
C PRO A 113 -19.66 3.39 2.47
N ILE A 114 -19.57 3.92 1.24
CA ILE A 114 -20.76 4.13 0.38
C ILE A 114 -21.31 2.79 -0.12
N THR A 115 -20.42 1.86 -0.45
CA THR A 115 -20.77 0.51 -0.91
C THR A 115 -19.68 -0.49 -0.56
N ASP A 116 -20.06 -1.74 -0.36
CA ASP A 116 -19.16 -2.87 -0.16
C ASP A 116 -18.68 -3.50 -1.47
N PHE A 117 -18.68 -2.75 -2.58
CA PHE A 117 -18.20 -3.25 -3.86
C PHE A 117 -16.74 -3.62 -3.79
N TYR A 118 -16.43 -4.86 -4.11
CA TYR A 118 -15.08 -5.41 -4.25
C TYR A 118 -14.98 -6.31 -5.49
N PHE A 119 -13.77 -6.54 -5.94
CA PHE A 119 -13.44 -7.52 -6.97
C PHE A 119 -12.85 -8.77 -6.31
N ASP A 120 -13.25 -9.96 -6.78
CA ASP A 120 -12.65 -11.21 -6.31
C ASP A 120 -11.36 -11.45 -7.09
N GLY A 121 -10.26 -10.94 -6.55
CA GLY A 121 -8.96 -10.94 -7.20
C GLY A 121 -8.18 -12.24 -6.99
N ILE A 122 -6.97 -12.27 -7.58
CA ILE A 122 -6.02 -13.37 -7.38
C ILE A 122 -5.04 -12.93 -6.28
N SER A 123 -4.88 -13.72 -5.22
CA SER A 123 -3.97 -13.38 -4.12
C SER A 123 -2.58 -13.00 -4.63
N TRP A 124 -2.07 -11.87 -4.15
CA TRP A 124 -0.71 -11.40 -4.42
C TRP A 124 0.37 -12.42 -4.03
N SER A 125 0.10 -13.32 -3.09
CA SER A 125 0.99 -14.43 -2.69
C SER A 125 1.03 -15.57 -3.71
N ASN A 126 0.17 -15.54 -4.76
CA ASN A 126 0.22 -16.51 -5.84
C ASN A 126 1.57 -16.40 -6.58
N PRO A 127 2.32 -17.50 -6.76
CA PRO A 127 3.62 -17.47 -7.43
C PRO A 127 3.60 -16.84 -8.83
N TYR A 128 2.50 -17.02 -9.57
CA TYR A 128 2.33 -16.43 -10.92
C TYR A 128 2.17 -14.90 -10.89
N ILE A 129 1.83 -14.32 -9.75
CA ILE A 129 1.77 -12.87 -9.53
C ILE A 129 3.06 -12.39 -8.88
N TRP A 130 3.47 -13.02 -7.77
CA TRP A 130 4.61 -12.61 -6.98
C TRP A 130 5.94 -12.66 -7.75
N LEU A 131 6.22 -13.77 -8.45
CA LEU A 131 7.48 -13.94 -9.18
C LEU A 131 7.69 -12.88 -10.28
N PRO A 132 6.72 -12.62 -11.20
CA PRO A 132 6.88 -11.55 -12.19
C PRO A 132 7.05 -10.16 -11.57
N ASN A 133 6.33 -9.86 -10.48
CA ASN A 133 6.46 -8.58 -9.79
C ASN A 133 7.86 -8.38 -9.22
N VAL A 134 8.37 -9.35 -8.45
CA VAL A 134 9.73 -9.29 -7.87
C VAL A 134 10.78 -9.21 -8.98
N THR A 135 10.64 -10.03 -10.02
CA THR A 135 11.56 -10.01 -11.17
C THR A 135 11.55 -8.65 -11.86
N GLY A 136 10.37 -8.08 -12.10
CA GLY A 136 10.22 -6.75 -12.70
C GLY A 136 10.87 -5.66 -11.88
N ILE A 137 10.68 -5.66 -10.57
CA ILE A 137 11.32 -4.73 -9.64
C ILE A 137 12.85 -4.86 -9.72
N ILE A 138 13.39 -6.06 -9.66
CA ILE A 138 14.84 -6.30 -9.75
C ILE A 138 15.40 -5.77 -11.09
N ILE A 139 14.71 -6.06 -12.21
CA ILE A 139 15.12 -5.57 -13.54
C ILE A 139 15.12 -4.04 -13.57
N LEU A 140 14.09 -3.39 -13.04
CA LEU A 140 14.01 -1.92 -12.99
C LEU A 140 15.11 -1.30 -12.14
N PHE A 141 15.46 -1.91 -11.01
CA PHE A 141 16.58 -1.45 -10.19
C PHE A 141 17.93 -1.61 -10.91
N ILE A 142 18.17 -2.74 -11.57
CA ILE A 142 19.39 -2.98 -12.34
C ILE A 142 19.47 -1.97 -13.51
N TRP A 143 18.37 -1.77 -14.23
CA TRP A 143 18.32 -0.80 -15.32
C TRP A 143 18.60 0.62 -14.83
N ARG A 144 17.97 1.02 -13.74
CA ARG A 144 18.19 2.34 -13.12
C ARG A 144 19.63 2.54 -12.67
N TYR A 145 20.23 1.50 -12.07
CA TYR A 145 21.62 1.56 -11.64
C TYR A 145 22.57 1.77 -12.83
N ARG A 146 22.41 0.98 -13.90
CA ARG A 146 23.24 1.08 -15.11
C ARG A 146 23.03 2.39 -15.90
N SER A 147 21.86 2.98 -15.84
CA SER A 147 21.57 4.23 -16.53
C SER A 147 22.18 5.46 -15.84
N ASN A 148 22.72 5.29 -14.65
CA ASN A 148 23.42 6.36 -13.91
C ASN A 148 24.96 6.26 -13.98
N GLU A 149 25.49 5.23 -14.63
CA GLU A 149 26.91 5.10 -15.00
C GLU A 149 27.17 5.72 -16.39
#